data_26661c7351a19906d7f790c85c2c4455
#
_entry.id   26661c7351a19906d7f790c85c2c4455
#
_cell.length_a   1.000
_cell.length_b   1.000
_cell.length_c   1.000
_cell.angle_alpha   90.00
_cell.angle_beta   90.00
_cell.angle_gamma   90.00
#
_symmetry.space_group_name_H-M   'P 1'
#
loop_
_entity.id
_entity.type
_entity.pdbx_description
1 polymer ?
#
loop_
_entity_poly.entity_id
_entity_poly.type
_entity_poly.pdbx_seq_one_letter_code
_entity_poly.pdbx_strand_id
1 'polypeptide(L)'
;MEITRQFIRTFVIIVGILVLLSYVYGVSKSDDATALWGGIPLSWTKFIVPWMFIAAIGFLMYWWTILYSVDASVIDNLRWPWGESDGKGANRLLLTYCVFMIPSMLWLESTQFHMNNEYSWTPFLVIGILTLASIGNIMFGLLAYSAYQDGVEGAGTMLLGS
;
A
#
# COMPACT_ATOMS: atom_id res chain seq x y z
N MET A 1 -12.59 6.10 -20.17
CA MET A 1 -11.13 5.86 -20.25
C MET A 1 -10.89 4.44 -19.79
N GLU A 2 -10.32 3.61 -20.64
CA GLU A 2 -10.06 2.22 -20.30
C GLU A 2 -8.76 2.14 -19.48
N ILE A 3 -8.83 1.54 -18.29
CA ILE A 3 -7.67 1.38 -17.41
C ILE A 3 -6.88 0.17 -17.89
N THR A 4 -5.70 0.43 -18.47
CA THR A 4 -4.83 -0.61 -18.98
C THR A 4 -3.75 -0.98 -17.95
N ARG A 5 -3.16 -2.19 -18.10
CA ARG A 5 -1.97 -2.62 -17.33
C ARG A 5 -0.84 -1.60 -17.40
N GLN A 6 -0.60 -1.01 -18.58
CA GLN A 6 0.44 0.01 -18.75
C GLN A 6 0.15 1.28 -17.94
N PHE A 7 -1.12 1.70 -17.91
CA PHE A 7 -1.52 2.83 -17.08
C PHE A 7 -1.23 2.57 -15.60
N ILE A 8 -1.61 1.36 -15.09
CA ILE A 8 -1.36 0.98 -13.69
C ILE A 8 0.14 0.95 -13.40
N ARG A 9 0.97 0.40 -14.29
CA ARG A 9 2.44 0.41 -14.15
C ARG A 9 2.98 1.82 -13.98
N THR A 10 2.60 2.72 -14.87
CA THR A 10 3.04 4.12 -14.85
C THR A 10 2.58 4.81 -13.57
N PHE A 11 1.32 4.61 -13.18
CA PHE A 11 0.77 5.14 -11.93
C PHE A 11 1.57 4.68 -10.72
N VAL A 12 1.79 3.37 -10.57
CA VAL A 12 2.48 2.80 -9.40
C VAL A 12 3.94 3.26 -9.34
N ILE A 13 4.63 3.38 -10.48
CA ILE A 13 6.01 3.89 -10.51
C ILE A 13 6.04 5.36 -10.05
N ILE A 14 5.19 6.21 -10.62
CA ILE A 14 5.17 7.64 -10.28
C ILE A 14 4.81 7.83 -8.80
N VAL A 15 3.70 7.22 -8.36
CA VAL A 15 3.24 7.38 -6.97
C VAL A 15 4.21 6.71 -6.00
N GLY A 16 4.84 5.58 -6.36
CA GLY A 16 5.87 4.92 -5.56
C GLY A 16 7.09 5.82 -5.33
N ILE A 17 7.56 6.52 -6.36
CA ILE A 17 8.62 7.51 -6.22
C ILE A 17 8.17 8.64 -5.28
N LEU A 18 6.93 9.13 -5.41
CA LEU A 18 6.41 10.17 -4.53
C LEU A 18 6.30 9.70 -3.07
N VAL A 19 5.91 8.45 -2.81
CA VAL A 19 5.93 7.84 -1.47
C VAL A 19 7.34 7.85 -0.88
N LEU A 20 8.35 7.42 -1.64
CA LEU A 20 9.74 7.43 -1.17
C LEU A 20 10.23 8.84 -0.91
N LEU A 21 9.93 9.78 -1.80
CA LEU A 21 10.30 11.19 -1.62
C LEU A 21 9.62 11.81 -0.40
N SER A 22 8.34 11.48 -0.14
CA SER A 22 7.64 11.97 1.06
C SER A 22 8.31 11.47 2.35
N TYR A 23 8.83 10.24 2.36
CA TYR A 23 9.54 9.69 3.52
C TYR A 23 10.89 10.37 3.73
N VAL A 24 11.67 10.54 2.65
CA VAL A 24 12.95 11.27 2.72
C VAL A 24 12.73 12.71 3.21
N TYR A 25 11.73 13.38 2.65
CA TYR A 25 11.38 14.74 3.05
C TYR A 25 10.90 14.82 4.50
N GLY A 26 9.96 13.95 4.90
CA GLY A 26 9.43 13.94 6.26
C GLY A 26 10.49 13.66 7.30
N VAL A 27 11.38 12.69 7.07
CA VAL A 27 12.49 12.39 7.99
C VAL A 27 13.50 13.56 8.02
N SER A 28 13.81 14.16 6.88
CA SER A 28 14.76 15.27 6.81
C SER A 28 14.30 16.56 7.51
N LYS A 29 12.99 16.73 7.66
CA LYS A 29 12.39 17.89 8.36
C LYS A 29 12.28 17.69 9.87
N SER A 30 12.42 16.47 10.36
CA SER A 30 12.28 16.19 11.79
C SER A 30 13.60 16.43 12.50
N ASP A 31 13.61 17.30 13.50
CA ASP A 31 14.77 17.53 14.37
C ASP A 31 15.10 16.29 15.20
N ASP A 32 14.08 15.48 15.48
CA ASP A 32 14.19 14.17 16.16
C ASP A 32 13.38 13.11 15.42
N ALA A 33 14.06 12.29 14.63
CA ALA A 33 13.42 11.18 13.92
C ALA A 33 12.77 10.14 14.86
N THR A 34 13.18 10.09 16.14
CA THR A 34 12.58 9.18 17.12
C THR A 34 11.18 9.63 17.55
N ALA A 35 10.90 10.92 17.47
CA ALA A 35 9.59 11.48 17.78
C ALA A 35 8.51 11.02 16.76
N LEU A 36 8.90 10.68 15.52
CA LEU A 36 8.01 10.17 14.49
C LEU A 36 7.35 8.81 14.86
N TRP A 37 7.88 8.11 15.87
CA TRP A 37 7.27 6.90 16.41
C TRP A 37 6.11 7.18 17.34
N GLY A 38 5.84 8.47 17.66
CA GLY A 38 4.80 8.88 18.60
C GLY A 38 5.00 8.29 19.98
N GLY A 39 3.95 7.74 20.59
CA GLY A 39 4.01 7.11 21.91
C GLY A 39 4.55 5.68 21.94
N ILE A 40 5.08 5.15 20.83
CA ILE A 40 5.63 3.78 20.78
C ILE A 40 6.97 3.75 21.53
N PRO A 41 7.16 2.84 22.52
CA PRO A 41 8.44 2.70 23.19
C PRO A 41 9.56 2.38 22.19
N LEU A 42 10.68 3.10 22.24
CA LEU A 42 11.82 2.91 21.33
C LEU A 42 12.37 1.47 21.36
N SER A 43 12.20 0.76 22.47
CA SER A 43 12.58 -0.66 22.55
C SER A 43 11.79 -1.57 21.59
N TRP A 44 10.62 -1.15 21.14
CA TRP A 44 9.79 -1.91 20.19
C TRP A 44 10.22 -1.70 18.73
N THR A 45 10.92 -0.61 18.42
CA THR A 45 11.35 -0.33 17.05
C THR A 45 12.25 -1.44 16.48
N LYS A 46 13.04 -2.10 17.34
CA LYS A 46 13.87 -3.26 16.94
C LYS A 46 13.05 -4.44 16.40
N PHE A 47 11.77 -4.53 16.75
CA PHE A 47 10.85 -5.53 16.22
C PHE A 47 10.06 -4.96 15.03
N ILE A 48 9.57 -3.73 15.14
CA ILE A 48 8.70 -3.11 14.13
C ILE A 48 9.47 -2.86 12.83
N VAL A 49 10.69 -2.31 12.91
CA VAL A 49 11.48 -1.98 11.71
C VAL A 49 11.76 -3.17 10.80
N PRO A 50 12.19 -4.35 11.29
CA PRO A 50 12.35 -5.53 10.44
C PRO A 50 11.05 -5.95 9.74
N TRP A 51 9.90 -5.90 10.44
CA TRP A 51 8.61 -6.22 9.84
C TRP A 51 8.18 -5.21 8.77
N MET A 52 8.53 -3.94 8.92
CA MET A 52 8.31 -2.92 7.87
C MET A 52 9.11 -3.26 6.60
N PHE A 53 10.36 -3.69 6.73
CA PHE A 53 11.16 -4.14 5.56
C PHE A 53 10.59 -5.41 4.92
N ILE A 54 10.15 -6.38 5.71
CA ILE A 54 9.50 -7.59 5.22
C ILE A 54 8.22 -7.21 4.45
N ALA A 55 7.39 -6.31 4.98
CA ALA A 55 6.20 -5.82 4.30
C ALA A 55 6.54 -5.10 2.98
N ALA A 56 7.60 -4.28 2.96
CA ALA A 56 8.06 -3.62 1.74
C ALA A 56 8.52 -4.63 0.67
N ILE A 57 9.26 -5.67 1.06
CA ILE A 57 9.65 -6.75 0.15
C ILE A 57 8.41 -7.48 -0.36
N GLY A 58 7.45 -7.80 0.52
CA GLY A 58 6.18 -8.42 0.16
C GLY A 58 5.43 -7.60 -0.89
N PHE A 59 5.29 -6.29 -0.65
CA PHE A 59 4.68 -5.37 -1.62
C PHE A 59 5.38 -5.40 -2.98
N LEU A 60 6.72 -5.40 -3.01
CA LEU A 60 7.49 -5.47 -4.26
C LEU A 60 7.29 -6.81 -4.98
N MET A 61 7.19 -7.92 -4.23
CA MET A 61 6.86 -9.24 -4.80
C MET A 61 5.47 -9.24 -5.42
N TYR A 62 4.47 -8.72 -4.70
CA TYR A 62 3.11 -8.56 -5.22
C TYR A 62 3.10 -7.72 -6.50
N TRP A 63 3.68 -6.51 -6.43
CA TRP A 63 3.78 -5.56 -7.54
C TRP A 63 4.42 -6.17 -8.78
N TRP A 64 5.57 -6.85 -8.60
CA TRP A 64 6.27 -7.51 -9.70
C TRP A 64 5.41 -8.61 -10.32
N THR A 65 4.84 -9.47 -9.50
CA THR A 65 4.04 -10.60 -9.98
C THR A 65 2.83 -10.11 -10.77
N ILE A 66 2.00 -9.23 -10.21
CA ILE A 66 0.75 -8.82 -10.87
C ILE A 66 0.99 -7.95 -12.12
N LEU A 67 2.03 -7.12 -12.13
CA LEU A 67 2.25 -6.20 -13.24
C LEU A 67 3.22 -6.71 -14.30
N TYR A 68 4.08 -7.69 -13.98
CA TYR A 68 5.13 -8.12 -14.92
C TYR A 68 5.15 -9.62 -15.19
N SER A 69 4.74 -10.47 -14.24
CA SER A 69 4.87 -11.93 -14.38
C SER A 69 3.61 -12.60 -14.92
N VAL A 70 2.41 -12.16 -14.51
CA VAL A 70 1.14 -12.76 -14.97
C VAL A 70 0.67 -12.18 -16.30
N ASP A 71 -0.20 -12.89 -17.00
CA ASP A 71 -0.81 -12.38 -18.25
C ASP A 71 -1.70 -11.16 -17.99
N ALA A 72 -1.84 -10.29 -19.00
CA ALA A 72 -2.67 -9.10 -18.91
C ALA A 72 -4.15 -9.43 -18.63
N SER A 73 -4.65 -10.54 -19.20
CA SER A 73 -6.01 -11.02 -18.99
C SER A 73 -6.33 -11.36 -17.53
N VAL A 74 -5.30 -11.71 -16.73
CA VAL A 74 -5.47 -11.93 -15.28
C VAL A 74 -5.92 -10.66 -14.59
N ILE A 75 -5.32 -9.52 -14.95
CA ILE A 75 -5.66 -8.21 -14.36
C ILE A 75 -7.13 -7.87 -14.63
N ASP A 76 -7.60 -8.09 -15.85
CA ASP A 76 -8.99 -7.77 -16.23
C ASP A 76 -10.00 -8.64 -15.49
N ASN A 77 -9.60 -9.87 -15.15
CA ASN A 77 -10.42 -10.85 -14.47
C ASN A 77 -10.32 -10.83 -12.93
N LEU A 78 -9.45 -9.98 -12.35
CA LEU A 78 -9.37 -9.84 -10.89
C LEU A 78 -10.75 -9.47 -10.31
N ARG A 79 -11.15 -10.20 -9.28
CA ARG A 79 -12.44 -10.04 -8.61
C ARG A 79 -12.29 -9.99 -7.10
N TRP A 80 -13.30 -9.51 -6.43
CA TRP A 80 -13.39 -9.72 -4.98
C TRP A 80 -13.80 -11.18 -4.70
N PRO A 81 -13.43 -11.77 -3.55
CA PRO A 81 -13.73 -13.16 -3.24
C PRO A 81 -15.22 -13.53 -3.25
N TRP A 82 -16.09 -12.54 -3.06
CA TRP A 82 -17.55 -12.68 -3.04
C TRP A 82 -18.25 -12.29 -4.34
N GLY A 83 -17.51 -11.92 -5.38
CA GLY A 83 -18.03 -11.48 -6.67
C GLY A 83 -17.56 -12.35 -7.81
N GLU A 84 -18.19 -12.19 -8.96
CA GLU A 84 -17.78 -12.81 -10.21
C GLU A 84 -16.85 -11.89 -11.00
N SER A 85 -16.14 -12.46 -11.99
CA SER A 85 -15.34 -11.69 -12.93
C SER A 85 -16.26 -10.95 -13.90
N ASP A 86 -16.10 -9.63 -13.98
CA ASP A 86 -16.92 -8.72 -14.81
C ASP A 86 -16.08 -7.86 -15.77
N GLY A 87 -14.80 -8.21 -15.95
CA GLY A 87 -13.86 -7.46 -16.80
C GLY A 87 -13.38 -6.13 -16.18
N LYS A 88 -13.71 -5.84 -14.91
CA LYS A 88 -13.31 -4.59 -14.22
C LYS A 88 -12.17 -4.79 -13.22
N GLY A 89 -11.41 -5.86 -13.36
CA GLY A 89 -10.31 -6.18 -12.46
C GLY A 89 -9.23 -5.11 -12.44
N ALA A 90 -8.91 -4.51 -13.57
CA ALA A 90 -7.96 -3.39 -13.66
C ALA A 90 -8.40 -2.17 -12.82
N ASN A 91 -9.70 -1.88 -12.76
CA ASN A 91 -10.26 -0.80 -11.93
C ASN A 91 -10.10 -1.13 -10.44
N ARG A 92 -10.35 -2.39 -10.05
CA ARG A 92 -10.17 -2.87 -8.66
C ARG A 92 -8.73 -2.77 -8.24
N LEU A 93 -7.82 -3.20 -9.10
CA LEU A 93 -6.39 -3.13 -8.84
C LEU A 93 -5.90 -1.69 -8.70
N LEU A 94 -6.31 -0.79 -9.59
CA LEU A 94 -5.98 0.63 -9.49
C LEU A 94 -6.55 1.27 -8.22
N LEU A 95 -7.81 0.98 -7.89
CA LEU A 95 -8.42 1.43 -6.65
C LEU A 95 -7.61 0.98 -5.43
N THR A 96 -7.20 -0.28 -5.40
CA THR A 96 -6.38 -0.84 -4.32
C THR A 96 -5.05 -0.11 -4.18
N TYR A 97 -4.35 0.15 -5.30
CA TYR A 97 -3.13 0.96 -5.29
C TYR A 97 -3.38 2.39 -4.79
N CYS A 98 -4.46 3.04 -5.20
CA CYS A 98 -4.80 4.38 -4.72
C CYS A 98 -5.05 4.38 -3.21
N VAL A 99 -5.87 3.45 -2.70
CA VAL A 99 -6.23 3.37 -1.28
C VAL A 99 -5.02 3.02 -0.40
N PHE A 100 -4.02 2.31 -0.95
CA PHE A 100 -2.79 1.99 -0.23
C PHE A 100 -1.75 3.10 -0.32
N MET A 101 -1.38 3.53 -1.54
CA MET A 101 -0.20 4.37 -1.77
C MET A 101 -0.44 5.84 -1.42
N ILE A 102 -1.64 6.38 -1.66
CA ILE A 102 -1.93 7.79 -1.36
C ILE A 102 -1.87 8.05 0.16
N PRO A 103 -2.54 7.26 1.02
CA PRO A 103 -2.37 7.41 2.47
C PRO A 103 -0.94 7.13 2.92
N SER A 104 -0.25 6.14 2.31
CA SER A 104 1.16 5.86 2.63
C SER A 104 2.09 7.06 2.35
N MET A 105 1.78 7.89 1.38
CA MET A 105 2.50 9.13 1.11
C MET A 105 2.23 10.20 2.17
N LEU A 106 1.04 10.21 2.77
CA LEU A 106 0.57 11.30 3.64
C LEU A 106 0.81 11.04 5.13
N TRP A 107 1.09 9.79 5.55
CA TRP A 107 1.10 9.45 6.97
C TRP A 107 2.19 10.18 7.76
N LEU A 108 3.38 10.35 7.20
CA LEU A 108 4.49 10.98 7.89
C LEU A 108 4.26 12.49 8.07
N GLU A 109 3.76 13.16 7.03
CA GLU A 109 3.38 14.58 7.09
C GLU A 109 2.23 14.81 8.08
N SER A 110 1.23 13.92 8.10
CA SER A 110 0.12 14.01 9.05
C SER A 110 0.58 13.81 10.50
N THR A 111 1.56 12.92 10.71
CA THR A 111 2.17 12.70 12.03
C THR A 111 2.93 13.95 12.48
N GLN A 112 3.76 14.53 11.62
CA GLN A 112 4.47 15.78 11.92
C GLN A 112 3.52 16.94 12.16
N PHE A 113 2.46 17.04 11.36
CA PHE A 113 1.43 18.04 11.55
C PHE A 113 0.77 17.91 12.93
N HIS A 114 0.45 16.67 13.35
CA HIS A 114 -0.09 16.41 14.68
C HIS A 114 0.91 16.84 15.79
N MET A 115 2.17 16.47 15.67
CA MET A 115 3.20 16.78 16.67
C MET A 115 3.42 18.28 16.82
N ASN A 116 3.33 19.02 15.72
CA ASN A 116 3.58 20.47 15.72
C ASN A 116 2.38 21.31 16.18
N ASN A 117 1.17 20.79 16.12
CA ASN A 117 -0.04 21.56 16.37
C ASN A 117 -0.88 21.06 17.54
N GLU A 118 -0.81 19.78 17.88
CA GLU A 118 -1.54 19.14 19.00
C GLU A 118 -3.06 19.45 19.09
N TYR A 119 -3.72 19.74 17.93
CA TYR A 119 -5.16 19.93 17.93
C TYR A 119 -5.89 18.64 18.28
N SER A 120 -7.03 18.74 18.96
CA SER A 120 -7.81 17.59 19.44
C SER A 120 -8.27 16.62 18.32
N TRP A 121 -8.34 17.07 17.07
CA TRP A 121 -8.73 16.27 15.90
C TRP A 121 -7.57 15.61 15.16
N THR A 122 -6.33 16.08 15.34
CA THR A 122 -5.18 15.59 14.56
C THR A 122 -4.81 14.12 14.81
N PRO A 123 -5.01 13.53 16.00
CA PRO A 123 -4.85 12.09 16.19
C PRO A 123 -5.78 11.27 15.28
N PHE A 124 -7.02 11.73 15.09
CA PHE A 124 -7.98 11.06 14.22
C PHE A 124 -7.56 11.14 12.74
N LEU A 125 -6.90 12.23 12.32
CA LEU A 125 -6.32 12.34 10.98
C LEU A 125 -5.25 11.27 10.75
N VAL A 126 -4.27 11.16 11.68
CA VAL A 126 -3.19 10.17 11.57
C VAL A 126 -3.74 8.74 11.57
N ILE A 127 -4.63 8.42 12.52
CA ILE A 127 -5.26 7.10 12.61
C ILE A 127 -6.06 6.80 11.33
N GLY A 128 -6.81 7.78 10.82
CA GLY A 128 -7.61 7.62 9.60
C GLY A 128 -6.75 7.32 8.38
N ILE A 129 -5.62 8.02 8.20
CA ILE A 129 -4.66 7.79 7.12
C ILE A 129 -4.05 6.39 7.22
N LEU A 130 -3.60 5.97 8.40
CA LEU A 130 -3.04 4.63 8.62
C LEU A 130 -4.09 3.53 8.42
N THR A 131 -5.33 3.79 8.83
CA THR A 131 -6.45 2.85 8.62
C THR A 131 -6.73 2.67 7.14
N LEU A 132 -6.75 3.75 6.34
CA LEU A 132 -6.93 3.67 4.89
C LEU A 132 -5.79 2.86 4.23
N ALA A 133 -4.54 3.11 4.60
CA ALA A 133 -3.42 2.32 4.10
C ALA A 133 -3.57 0.83 4.45
N SER A 134 -4.00 0.52 5.68
CA SER A 134 -4.26 -0.86 6.11
C SER A 134 -5.40 -1.53 5.32
N ILE A 135 -6.47 -0.79 5.03
CA ILE A 135 -7.56 -1.26 4.16
C ILE A 135 -7.03 -1.57 2.77
N GLY A 136 -6.19 -0.70 2.20
CA GLY A 136 -5.55 -0.94 0.90
C GLY A 136 -4.71 -2.23 0.90
N ASN A 137 -3.98 -2.49 1.98
CA ASN A 137 -3.21 -3.74 2.11
C ASN A 137 -4.12 -4.98 2.18
N ILE A 138 -5.21 -4.92 2.96
CA ILE A 138 -6.21 -6.00 2.99
C ILE A 138 -6.82 -6.22 1.60
N MET A 139 -7.08 -5.15 0.84
CA MET A 139 -7.60 -5.25 -0.53
C MET A 139 -6.64 -6.00 -1.46
N PHE A 140 -5.31 -5.80 -1.34
CA PHE A 140 -4.33 -6.61 -2.07
C PHE A 140 -4.46 -8.09 -1.73
N GLY A 141 -4.56 -8.44 -0.45
CA GLY A 141 -4.77 -9.81 0.00
C GLY A 141 -6.05 -10.44 -0.56
N LEU A 142 -7.15 -9.69 -0.58
CA LEU A 142 -8.42 -10.16 -1.15
C LEU A 142 -8.33 -10.42 -2.65
N LEU A 143 -7.68 -9.53 -3.42
CA LEU A 143 -7.45 -9.74 -4.86
C LEU A 143 -6.52 -10.93 -5.12
N ALA A 144 -5.45 -11.06 -4.34
CA ALA A 144 -4.54 -12.20 -4.43
C ALA A 144 -5.24 -13.53 -4.08
N TYR A 145 -6.09 -13.51 -3.06
CA TYR A 145 -6.85 -14.69 -2.64
C TYR A 145 -7.84 -15.14 -3.72
N SER A 146 -8.56 -14.22 -4.36
CA SER A 146 -9.45 -14.58 -5.47
C SER A 146 -8.68 -15.12 -6.67
N ALA A 147 -7.54 -14.51 -7.03
CA ALA A 147 -6.67 -15.01 -8.07
C ALA A 147 -6.14 -16.42 -7.75
N TYR A 148 -5.83 -16.70 -6.49
CA TYR A 148 -5.44 -18.04 -6.04
C TYR A 148 -6.57 -19.05 -6.17
N GLN A 149 -7.80 -18.68 -5.80
CA GLN A 149 -8.99 -19.52 -5.99
C GLN A 149 -9.27 -19.83 -7.47
N ASP A 150 -8.97 -18.89 -8.35
CA ASP A 150 -9.14 -19.02 -9.80
C ASP A 150 -7.97 -19.79 -10.47
N GLY A 151 -7.01 -20.28 -9.70
CA GLY A 151 -5.89 -21.09 -10.20
C GLY A 151 -4.85 -20.29 -10.98
N VAL A 152 -4.76 -18.96 -10.77
CA VAL A 152 -3.79 -18.11 -11.46
C VAL A 152 -2.37 -18.46 -11.05
N GLU A 153 -1.52 -18.73 -12.04
CA GLU A 153 -0.09 -18.95 -11.80
C GLU A 153 0.54 -17.69 -11.19
N GLY A 154 1.30 -17.86 -10.11
CA GLY A 154 1.90 -16.75 -9.36
C GLY A 154 1.00 -16.14 -8.27
N ALA A 155 -0.27 -16.50 -8.17
CA ALA A 155 -1.18 -15.98 -7.12
C ALA A 155 -0.71 -16.32 -5.70
N GLY A 156 -0.03 -17.46 -5.51
CA GLY A 156 0.62 -17.79 -4.23
C GLY A 156 1.70 -16.77 -3.82
N THR A 157 2.49 -16.28 -4.78
CA THR A 157 3.46 -15.21 -4.54
C THR A 157 2.77 -13.89 -4.20
N MET A 158 1.65 -13.58 -4.86
CA MET A 158 0.85 -12.39 -4.53
C MET A 158 0.29 -12.47 -3.10
N LEU A 159 -0.20 -13.63 -2.67
CA LEU A 159 -0.70 -13.84 -1.31
C LEU A 159 0.40 -13.69 -0.25
N LEU A 160 1.61 -14.16 -0.53
CA LEU A 160 2.75 -13.98 0.37
C LEU A 160 3.21 -12.53 0.44
N GLY A 161 2.96 -11.76 -0.61
CA GLY A 161 3.39 -10.37 -0.74
C GLY A 161 2.34 -9.33 -0.35
N SER A 162 1.14 -9.77 0.01
CA SER A 162 0.01 -8.87 0.36
C SER A 162 -0.13 -8.61 1.86
#